data_b8a2e3440ec751938cb186a90366c242
#
_entry.id   b8a2e3440ec751938cb186a90366c242
#
_cell.length_a   1.000
_cell.length_b   1.000
_cell.length_c   1.000
_cell.angle_alpha   90.00
_cell.angle_beta   90.00
_cell.angle_gamma   90.00
#
_symmetry.space_group_name_H-M   'P 1'
#
loop_
_entity.id
_entity.type
_entity.pdbx_description
1 polymer ?
#
loop_
_entity_poly.entity_id
_entity_poly.type
_entity_poly.pdbx_seq_one_letter_code
_entity_poly.pdbx_strand_id
1 'polypeptide(L)'
;VYGGAVTNAANGDAVMGNTVTLTGGTVTGAVYGGYAENSGAKTTGNTVTLGDASGNYSNDTLSGASIYGGNDSDYTNNRLVVQAKGITADSAQNFATYEFHLNTGIASGNTMLTLTNGSNALGRTVNIGDIKVDATGWSGAARTAYYGDVGTVTLMADGNTTNNASNLSIAGTSRTGWDGDYEYQITVNPQTSGLTTRNYVH
;
A
#
# COMPACT_ATOMS: atom_id res chain seq x y z
N VAL A 1 -15.90 4.15 5.39
CA VAL A 1 -16.13 2.89 4.66
C VAL A 1 -15.66 1.73 5.53
N TYR A 2 -16.44 0.65 5.59
CA TYR A 2 -16.10 -0.54 6.36
C TYR A 2 -16.28 -1.79 5.48
N GLY A 3 -15.31 -2.70 5.52
CA GLY A 3 -15.44 -4.03 4.90
C GLY A 3 -16.31 -4.94 5.76
N GLY A 4 -16.09 -4.89 7.07
CA GLY A 4 -16.94 -5.49 8.08
C GLY A 4 -16.95 -4.62 9.32
N ALA A 5 -18.09 -4.55 10.01
CA ALA A 5 -18.23 -3.78 11.24
C ALA A 5 -19.11 -4.50 12.27
N VAL A 6 -18.72 -4.44 13.53
CA VAL A 6 -19.51 -4.91 14.66
C VAL A 6 -19.65 -3.78 15.68
N THR A 7 -20.90 -3.43 16.02
CA THR A 7 -21.20 -2.32 16.93
C THR A 7 -21.34 -2.73 18.39
N ASN A 8 -21.62 -4.00 18.65
CA ASN A 8 -21.75 -4.56 20.02
C ASN A 8 -20.76 -5.72 20.24
N ALA A 9 -19.52 -5.56 19.74
CA ALA A 9 -18.50 -6.58 19.92
C ALA A 9 -18.19 -6.80 21.39
N ALA A 10 -18.21 -8.05 21.83
CA ALA A 10 -17.69 -8.42 23.14
C ALA A 10 -16.18 -8.53 23.12
N ASN A 11 -15.57 -8.49 24.30
CA ASN A 11 -14.14 -8.72 24.43
C ASN A 11 -13.79 -10.15 23.94
N GLY A 12 -12.91 -10.23 22.94
CA GLY A 12 -12.54 -11.51 22.31
C GLY A 12 -13.29 -11.82 21.01
N ASP A 13 -14.28 -11.02 20.63
CA ASP A 13 -14.89 -11.11 19.29
C ASP A 13 -13.89 -10.71 18.22
N ALA A 14 -14.16 -11.10 16.97
CA ALA A 14 -13.28 -10.83 15.86
C ALA A 14 -14.04 -10.38 14.60
N VAL A 15 -13.52 -9.32 13.97
CA VAL A 15 -13.96 -8.85 12.64
C VAL A 15 -12.84 -9.16 11.65
N MET A 16 -12.90 -10.31 11.02
CA MET A 16 -11.81 -10.89 10.25
C MET A 16 -12.20 -11.27 8.82
N GLY A 17 -11.20 -11.33 7.94
CA GLY A 17 -11.35 -11.86 6.60
C GLY A 17 -12.17 -10.97 5.66
N ASN A 18 -12.40 -9.72 6.02
CA ASN A 18 -13.17 -8.81 5.20
C ASN A 18 -12.30 -8.18 4.12
N THR A 19 -12.93 -7.81 3.00
CA THR A 19 -12.27 -7.12 1.90
C THR A 19 -13.02 -5.84 1.55
N VAL A 20 -12.26 -4.75 1.45
CA VAL A 20 -12.72 -3.48 0.86
C VAL A 20 -11.95 -3.27 -0.42
N THR A 21 -12.65 -3.05 -1.52
CA THR A 21 -12.03 -2.68 -2.80
C THR A 21 -12.55 -1.31 -3.22
N LEU A 22 -11.64 -0.36 -3.38
CA LEU A 22 -11.92 0.98 -3.85
C LEU A 22 -11.28 1.14 -5.24
N THR A 23 -12.11 1.22 -6.26
CA THR A 23 -11.66 1.38 -7.66
C THR A 23 -11.84 2.79 -8.19
N GLY A 24 -12.45 3.64 -7.40
CA GLY A 24 -12.74 5.04 -7.71
C GLY A 24 -13.64 5.66 -6.65
N GLY A 25 -14.01 6.90 -6.86
CA GLY A 25 -14.85 7.66 -5.95
C GLY A 25 -14.05 8.45 -4.90
N THR A 26 -14.67 9.50 -4.37
CA THR A 26 -14.07 10.35 -3.35
C THR A 26 -14.39 9.82 -1.96
N VAL A 27 -13.37 9.56 -1.16
CA VAL A 27 -13.48 9.27 0.26
C VAL A 27 -12.62 10.25 1.03
N THR A 28 -13.20 10.99 1.95
CA THR A 28 -12.51 12.02 2.76
C THR A 28 -12.38 11.61 4.24
N GLY A 29 -12.96 10.51 4.63
CA GLY A 29 -12.92 10.01 6.00
C GLY A 29 -12.13 8.71 6.11
N ALA A 30 -12.45 7.91 7.13
CA ALA A 30 -11.75 6.67 7.37
C ALA A 30 -12.28 5.51 6.51
N VAL A 31 -11.36 4.66 6.08
CA VAL A 31 -11.61 3.36 5.43
C VAL A 31 -11.04 2.28 6.33
N TYR A 32 -11.85 1.31 6.71
CA TYR A 32 -11.44 0.17 7.54
C TYR A 32 -11.68 -1.14 6.81
N GLY A 33 -10.68 -2.00 6.75
CA GLY A 33 -10.87 -3.39 6.36
C GLY A 33 -11.82 -4.11 7.32
N GLY A 34 -11.58 -3.97 8.62
CA GLY A 34 -12.45 -4.40 9.70
C GLY A 34 -12.60 -3.33 10.76
N TYR A 35 -13.79 -3.23 11.36
CA TYR A 35 -14.08 -2.28 12.43
C TYR A 35 -14.86 -2.93 13.56
N ALA A 36 -14.41 -2.74 14.78
CA ALA A 36 -15.14 -3.13 15.99
C ALA A 36 -15.26 -1.92 16.92
N GLU A 37 -16.46 -1.65 17.39
CA GLU A 37 -16.71 -0.52 18.30
C GLU A 37 -16.04 -0.73 19.67
N ASN A 38 -15.90 -1.98 20.09
CA ASN A 38 -15.24 -2.34 21.33
C ASN A 38 -13.75 -2.61 21.09
N SER A 39 -12.90 -1.92 21.84
CA SER A 39 -11.44 -2.06 21.79
C SER A 39 -10.88 -3.44 22.19
N GLY A 40 -11.72 -4.30 22.77
CA GLY A 40 -11.32 -5.68 23.09
C GLY A 40 -11.54 -6.70 21.96
N ALA A 41 -12.20 -6.30 20.89
CA ALA A 41 -12.42 -7.15 19.72
C ALA A 41 -11.27 -7.02 18.73
N LYS A 42 -10.93 -8.12 18.06
CA LYS A 42 -9.83 -8.17 17.09
C LYS A 42 -10.30 -7.81 15.67
N THR A 43 -9.50 -7.02 14.97
CA THR A 43 -9.76 -6.63 13.57
C THR A 43 -8.58 -7.03 12.68
N THR A 44 -8.41 -8.33 12.50
CA THR A 44 -7.25 -8.96 11.84
C THR A 44 -7.63 -9.68 10.55
N GLY A 45 -6.64 -9.98 9.69
CA GLY A 45 -6.86 -10.73 8.46
C GLY A 45 -7.70 -10.02 7.40
N ASN A 46 -7.86 -8.70 7.50
CA ASN A 46 -8.65 -7.92 6.57
C ASN A 46 -7.80 -7.38 5.42
N THR A 47 -8.42 -7.18 4.26
CA THR A 47 -7.74 -6.65 3.08
C THR A 47 -8.40 -5.35 2.62
N VAL A 48 -7.59 -4.34 2.33
CA VAL A 48 -8.02 -3.14 1.61
C VAL A 48 -7.28 -3.10 0.28
N THR A 49 -8.03 -3.01 -0.82
CA THR A 49 -7.48 -2.92 -2.18
C THR A 49 -7.80 -1.56 -2.77
N LEU A 50 -6.78 -0.90 -3.32
CA LEU A 50 -6.86 0.42 -3.94
C LEU A 50 -6.54 0.32 -5.44
N GLY A 51 -7.49 0.72 -6.26
CA GLY A 51 -7.39 0.67 -7.70
C GLY A 51 -8.00 -0.58 -8.31
N ASP A 52 -8.07 -0.59 -9.64
CA ASP A 52 -8.51 -1.72 -10.44
C ASP A 52 -7.31 -2.52 -11.02
N ALA A 53 -7.60 -3.68 -11.58
CA ALA A 53 -6.58 -4.56 -12.18
C ALA A 53 -5.91 -3.95 -13.44
N SER A 54 -6.43 -2.86 -13.98
CA SER A 54 -5.83 -2.12 -15.10
C SER A 54 -4.88 -1.03 -14.64
N GLY A 55 -4.70 -0.83 -13.35
CA GLY A 55 -3.80 0.17 -12.78
C GLY A 55 -4.39 1.56 -12.63
N ASN A 56 -5.72 1.65 -12.62
CA ASN A 56 -6.43 2.90 -12.52
C ASN A 56 -7.20 3.02 -11.20
N TYR A 57 -7.29 4.25 -10.74
CA TYR A 57 -8.25 4.69 -9.74
C TYR A 57 -9.08 5.80 -10.40
N SER A 58 -10.36 5.53 -10.72
CA SER A 58 -11.12 6.40 -11.62
C SER A 58 -11.71 7.62 -10.93
N ASN A 59 -11.46 8.80 -11.53
CA ASN A 59 -12.11 10.11 -11.30
C ASN A 59 -12.06 10.63 -9.89
N ASP A 60 -10.93 10.42 -9.09
CA ASP A 60 -11.18 10.62 -7.71
C ASP A 60 -10.00 10.70 -6.80
N THR A 61 -10.31 10.99 -5.57
CA THR A 61 -9.31 11.25 -4.55
C THR A 61 -9.64 10.54 -3.24
N LEU A 62 -8.60 9.93 -2.67
CA LEU A 62 -8.56 9.55 -1.28
C LEU A 62 -7.82 10.60 -0.44
N SER A 63 -7.59 11.79 -0.99
CA SER A 63 -6.92 12.90 -0.31
C SER A 63 -7.68 13.25 0.97
N GLY A 64 -6.97 13.18 2.10
CA GLY A 64 -7.56 13.32 3.43
C GLY A 64 -8.18 12.04 3.99
N ALA A 65 -8.22 10.94 3.25
CA ALA A 65 -8.68 9.66 3.78
C ALA A 65 -7.56 8.95 4.56
N SER A 66 -7.90 8.43 5.74
CA SER A 66 -7.06 7.52 6.50
C SER A 66 -7.50 6.08 6.26
N ILE A 67 -6.58 5.23 5.85
CA ILE A 67 -6.85 3.84 5.46
C ILE A 67 -6.30 2.91 6.54
N TYR A 68 -7.15 2.04 7.05
CA TYR A 68 -6.82 1.10 8.12
C TYR A 68 -7.12 -0.34 7.73
N GLY A 69 -6.21 -1.25 8.02
CA GLY A 69 -6.48 -2.68 7.96
C GLY A 69 -7.53 -3.11 8.97
N GLY A 70 -7.46 -2.53 10.16
CA GLY A 70 -8.41 -2.67 11.26
C GLY A 70 -8.28 -1.49 12.21
N ASN A 71 -9.24 -1.35 13.13
CA ASN A 71 -9.19 -0.28 14.15
C ASN A 71 -8.57 -0.73 15.49
N ASP A 72 -8.10 -1.96 15.58
CA ASP A 72 -7.32 -2.47 16.69
C ASP A 72 -5.81 -2.31 16.43
N SER A 73 -5.01 -2.31 17.49
CA SER A 73 -3.55 -2.33 17.42
C SER A 73 -2.96 -3.66 16.93
N ASP A 74 -3.73 -4.75 17.00
CA ASP A 74 -3.36 -6.03 16.40
C ASP A 74 -3.64 -5.99 14.90
N TYR A 75 -2.60 -5.75 14.11
CA TYR A 75 -2.67 -5.69 12.64
C TYR A 75 -2.34 -7.03 11.96
N THR A 76 -2.31 -8.13 12.71
CA THR A 76 -1.94 -9.47 12.20
C THR A 76 -2.74 -9.83 10.95
N ASN A 77 -2.04 -10.18 9.89
CA ASN A 77 -2.59 -10.56 8.59
C ASN A 77 -3.48 -9.50 7.90
N ASN A 78 -3.55 -8.27 8.41
CA ASN A 78 -4.16 -7.18 7.67
C ASN A 78 -3.27 -6.82 6.48
N ARG A 79 -3.86 -6.64 5.30
CA ARG A 79 -3.15 -6.44 4.05
C ARG A 79 -3.67 -5.22 3.29
N LEU A 80 -2.75 -4.34 2.89
CA LEU A 80 -3.02 -3.30 1.90
C LEU A 80 -2.54 -3.79 0.54
N VAL A 81 -3.41 -3.73 -0.47
CA VAL A 81 -3.07 -4.00 -1.87
C VAL A 81 -3.24 -2.72 -2.66
N VAL A 82 -2.18 -2.24 -3.28
CA VAL A 82 -2.20 -1.07 -4.16
C VAL A 82 -1.94 -1.55 -5.58
N GLN A 83 -2.90 -1.36 -6.46
CA GLN A 83 -2.80 -1.82 -7.84
C GLN A 83 -3.07 -0.71 -8.87
N ALA A 84 -3.09 0.54 -8.41
CA ALA A 84 -3.22 1.71 -9.26
C ALA A 84 -2.13 2.74 -8.97
N LYS A 85 -1.92 3.64 -9.91
CA LYS A 85 -1.04 4.81 -9.79
C LYS A 85 -1.80 6.06 -9.40
N GLY A 86 -1.07 7.05 -8.87
CA GLY A 86 -1.60 8.38 -8.62
C GLY A 86 -2.54 8.48 -7.42
N ILE A 87 -2.57 7.47 -6.55
CA ILE A 87 -3.41 7.49 -5.35
C ILE A 87 -2.73 8.39 -4.31
N THR A 88 -3.50 9.32 -3.75
CA THR A 88 -3.09 10.14 -2.61
C THR A 88 -4.03 9.87 -1.44
N ALA A 89 -3.49 9.56 -0.27
CA ALA A 89 -4.23 9.36 0.97
C ALA A 89 -3.51 10.07 2.13
N ASP A 90 -4.21 10.26 3.24
CA ASP A 90 -3.60 10.81 4.45
C ASP A 90 -2.64 9.79 5.08
N SER A 91 -3.13 8.60 5.34
CA SER A 91 -2.37 7.54 5.99
C SER A 91 -2.82 6.14 5.55
N ALA A 92 -1.95 5.14 5.80
CA ALA A 92 -2.23 3.72 5.59
C ALA A 92 -1.67 2.92 6.78
N GLN A 93 -2.51 2.60 7.75
CA GLN A 93 -2.12 2.09 9.05
C GLN A 93 -2.71 0.72 9.38
N ASN A 94 -2.14 0.05 10.38
CA ASN A 94 -2.62 -1.24 10.88
C ASN A 94 -2.63 -2.35 9.82
N PHE A 95 -1.59 -2.36 8.97
CA PHE A 95 -1.35 -3.43 8.00
C PHE A 95 -0.08 -4.19 8.37
N ALA A 96 -0.15 -5.53 8.32
CA ALA A 96 1.00 -6.40 8.42
C ALA A 96 1.81 -6.41 7.11
N THR A 97 1.12 -6.29 5.97
CA THR A 97 1.73 -6.35 4.64
C THR A 97 1.22 -5.22 3.75
N TYR A 98 2.12 -4.62 2.99
CA TYR A 98 1.86 -3.64 1.94
C TYR A 98 2.27 -4.27 0.60
N GLU A 99 1.31 -4.52 -0.25
CA GLU A 99 1.51 -5.23 -1.51
C GLU A 99 1.22 -4.31 -2.70
N PHE A 100 2.15 -4.22 -3.63
CA PHE A 100 2.06 -3.36 -4.81
C PHE A 100 2.02 -4.22 -6.06
N HIS A 101 0.92 -4.15 -6.80
CA HIS A 101 0.75 -4.85 -8.06
C HIS A 101 1.13 -3.94 -9.23
N LEU A 102 2.25 -4.26 -9.87
CA LEU A 102 2.69 -3.59 -11.09
C LEU A 102 1.96 -4.25 -12.28
N ASN A 103 0.78 -3.75 -12.57
CA ASN A 103 -0.03 -4.23 -13.71
C ASN A 103 0.17 -3.37 -14.96
N THR A 104 -0.60 -3.63 -16.02
CA THR A 104 -0.43 -3.00 -17.33
C THR A 104 -0.56 -1.48 -17.36
N GLY A 105 -1.26 -0.88 -16.39
CA GLY A 105 -1.43 0.57 -16.27
C GLY A 105 -0.30 1.28 -15.55
N ILE A 106 0.63 0.53 -14.93
CA ILE A 106 1.76 1.09 -14.19
C ILE A 106 2.97 1.16 -15.11
N ALA A 107 3.59 2.34 -15.23
CA ALA A 107 4.75 2.57 -16.06
C ALA A 107 5.93 3.08 -15.22
N SER A 108 7.14 2.98 -15.79
CA SER A 108 8.33 3.61 -15.21
C SER A 108 8.07 5.10 -14.96
N GLY A 109 8.50 5.60 -13.83
CA GLY A 109 8.28 6.98 -13.40
C GLY A 109 6.94 7.22 -12.70
N ASN A 110 6.03 6.24 -12.66
CA ASN A 110 4.80 6.41 -11.92
C ASN A 110 5.03 6.32 -10.41
N THR A 111 4.19 7.04 -9.65
CA THR A 111 4.00 6.87 -8.21
C THR A 111 2.66 6.19 -7.97
N MET A 112 2.65 5.13 -7.16
CA MET A 112 1.43 4.38 -6.87
C MET A 112 0.66 5.01 -5.73
N LEU A 113 1.29 5.18 -4.57
CA LEU A 113 0.66 5.72 -3.36
C LEU A 113 1.46 6.88 -2.79
N THR A 114 0.81 8.01 -2.57
CA THR A 114 1.37 9.16 -1.85
C THR A 114 0.63 9.31 -0.52
N LEU A 115 1.37 9.38 0.59
CA LEU A 115 0.82 9.56 1.93
C LEU A 115 1.20 10.94 2.47
N THR A 116 0.24 11.68 3.02
CA THR A 116 0.42 13.10 3.37
C THR A 116 0.54 13.38 4.87
N ASN A 117 0.36 12.39 5.74
CA ASN A 117 0.40 12.57 7.21
C ASN A 117 1.82 12.47 7.81
N GLY A 118 2.85 12.65 7.01
CA GLY A 118 4.23 12.70 7.51
C GLY A 118 4.61 11.46 8.33
N SER A 119 5.17 11.69 9.52
CA SER A 119 5.67 10.61 10.40
C SER A 119 4.60 9.64 10.90
N ASN A 120 3.33 10.02 10.86
CA ASN A 120 2.22 9.18 11.27
C ASN A 120 1.55 8.43 10.11
N ALA A 121 2.05 8.60 8.90
CA ALA A 121 1.42 8.02 7.71
C ALA A 121 1.26 6.49 7.77
N LEU A 122 2.20 5.77 8.37
CA LEU A 122 2.14 4.31 8.52
C LEU A 122 1.71 3.87 9.93
N GLY A 123 1.60 4.78 10.89
CA GLY A 123 1.23 4.50 12.29
C GLY A 123 2.26 3.68 13.08
N ARG A 124 3.25 3.13 12.43
CA ARG A 124 4.35 2.33 13.00
C ARG A 124 5.57 2.34 12.09
N THR A 125 6.68 1.83 12.59
CA THR A 125 7.81 1.49 11.72
C THR A 125 7.49 0.18 10.97
N VAL A 126 7.44 0.27 9.64
CA VAL A 126 7.20 -0.88 8.75
C VAL A 126 8.54 -1.46 8.33
N ASN A 127 8.70 -2.77 8.45
CA ASN A 127 9.90 -3.43 7.94
C ASN A 127 9.83 -3.52 6.41
N ILE A 128 10.93 -3.25 5.71
CA ILE A 128 11.00 -3.39 4.26
C ILE A 128 10.64 -4.82 3.80
N GLY A 129 10.82 -5.81 4.66
CA GLY A 129 10.40 -7.20 4.43
C GLY A 129 8.87 -7.38 4.32
N ASP A 130 8.08 -6.45 4.90
CA ASP A 130 6.61 -6.46 4.84
C ASP A 130 6.07 -5.79 3.58
N ILE A 131 6.95 -5.17 2.78
CA ILE A 131 6.62 -4.62 1.47
C ILE A 131 6.77 -5.72 0.43
N LYS A 132 5.71 -5.98 -0.34
CA LYS A 132 5.66 -6.99 -1.40
C LYS A 132 5.41 -6.34 -2.75
N VAL A 133 5.98 -6.93 -3.78
CA VAL A 133 5.74 -6.53 -5.17
C VAL A 133 5.26 -7.74 -5.95
N ASP A 134 4.15 -7.57 -6.65
CA ASP A 134 3.67 -8.47 -7.70
C ASP A 134 3.88 -7.76 -9.05
N ALA A 135 4.81 -8.27 -9.84
CA ALA A 135 5.16 -7.71 -11.16
C ALA A 135 4.64 -8.56 -12.32
N THR A 136 3.87 -9.61 -12.04
CA THR A 136 3.38 -10.56 -13.07
C THR A 136 2.50 -9.91 -14.12
N GLY A 137 1.78 -8.85 -13.75
CA GLY A 137 0.91 -8.07 -14.64
C GLY A 137 1.62 -6.94 -15.38
N TRP A 138 2.90 -6.69 -15.13
CA TRP A 138 3.58 -5.57 -15.76
C TRP A 138 3.69 -5.76 -17.28
N SER A 139 3.35 -4.69 -18.01
CA SER A 139 3.04 -4.81 -19.44
C SER A 139 4.20 -5.27 -20.30
N GLY A 140 3.85 -5.95 -21.38
CA GLY A 140 4.73 -6.57 -22.34
C GLY A 140 5.73 -5.67 -23.09
N ALA A 141 5.64 -4.36 -22.98
CA ALA A 141 6.70 -3.48 -23.48
C ALA A 141 8.00 -3.66 -22.69
N ALA A 142 7.89 -3.99 -21.39
CA ALA A 142 9.02 -4.35 -20.55
C ALA A 142 9.55 -5.76 -20.85
N ARG A 143 8.69 -6.69 -21.28
CA ARG A 143 9.08 -8.07 -21.62
C ARG A 143 9.85 -8.19 -22.94
N THR A 144 9.85 -7.17 -23.78
CA THR A 144 10.58 -7.18 -25.05
C THR A 144 12.03 -6.71 -24.91
N ALA A 145 12.41 -6.13 -23.79
CA ALA A 145 13.80 -5.87 -23.46
C ALA A 145 14.43 -7.15 -22.91
N TYR A 146 15.01 -7.94 -23.75
CA TYR A 146 15.85 -9.08 -23.33
C TYR A 146 16.97 -8.55 -22.44
N TYR A 147 16.96 -8.95 -21.17
CA TYR A 147 17.98 -8.64 -20.16
C TYR A 147 18.25 -7.15 -19.95
N GLY A 148 17.64 -6.55 -18.94
CA GLY A 148 17.95 -5.17 -18.60
C GLY A 148 16.98 -4.51 -17.62
N ASP A 149 17.29 -3.26 -17.34
CA ASP A 149 16.49 -2.39 -16.50
C ASP A 149 15.17 -2.03 -17.23
N VAL A 150 14.06 -2.46 -16.68
CA VAL A 150 12.73 -2.17 -17.22
C VAL A 150 12.09 -0.95 -16.57
N GLY A 151 12.81 -0.30 -15.66
CA GLY A 151 12.42 0.99 -15.11
C GLY A 151 12.15 0.98 -13.61
N THR A 152 11.87 2.16 -13.10
CA THR A 152 11.66 2.43 -11.68
C THR A 152 10.24 2.92 -11.44
N VAL A 153 9.56 2.32 -10.47
CA VAL A 153 8.24 2.76 -9.99
C VAL A 153 8.38 3.20 -8.53
N THR A 154 7.80 4.33 -8.18
CA THR A 154 7.68 4.75 -6.79
C THR A 154 6.48 4.03 -6.18
N LEU A 155 6.72 3.11 -5.26
CA LEU A 155 5.65 2.36 -4.58
C LEU A 155 4.91 3.25 -3.58
N MET A 156 5.66 3.89 -2.68
CA MET A 156 5.13 4.89 -1.74
C MET A 156 5.98 6.16 -1.78
N ALA A 157 5.34 7.30 -1.68
CA ALA A 157 5.98 8.60 -1.52
C ALA A 157 5.45 9.31 -0.27
N ASP A 158 6.31 10.09 0.36
CA ASP A 158 5.89 11.07 1.35
C ASP A 158 5.41 12.34 0.61
N GLY A 159 4.14 12.66 0.77
CA GLY A 159 3.53 13.86 0.21
C GLY A 159 3.72 15.11 1.08
N ASN A 160 4.32 14.97 2.25
CA ASN A 160 4.59 16.10 3.13
C ASN A 160 5.89 16.79 2.74
N THR A 161 5.80 17.78 1.86
CA THR A 161 6.96 18.49 1.32
C THR A 161 7.58 19.53 2.27
N THR A 162 7.05 19.70 3.47
CA THR A 162 7.46 20.78 4.39
C THR A 162 8.70 20.45 5.23
N ASN A 163 9.09 19.19 5.31
CA ASN A 163 10.28 18.77 6.05
C ASN A 163 11.10 17.78 5.21
N ASN A 164 12.35 18.12 4.92
CA ASN A 164 13.31 17.28 4.21
C ASN A 164 13.73 16.01 4.96
N ALA A 165 12.98 15.58 5.96
CA ALA A 165 13.23 14.35 6.70
C ALA A 165 12.32 13.23 6.16
N SER A 166 12.88 12.05 6.02
CA SER A 166 12.11 10.84 5.71
C SER A 166 11.02 10.64 6.74
N ASN A 167 9.76 10.91 6.36
CA ASN A 167 8.62 10.80 7.26
C ASN A 167 7.93 9.44 7.16
N LEU A 168 8.19 8.66 6.10
CA LEU A 168 7.75 7.26 6.07
C LEU A 168 8.68 6.43 6.95
N SER A 169 8.17 5.96 8.07
CA SER A 169 8.95 5.16 9.01
C SER A 169 9.12 3.73 8.48
N ILE A 170 10.17 3.50 7.68
CA ILE A 170 10.49 2.20 7.10
C ILE A 170 11.85 1.75 7.62
N ALA A 171 11.92 0.55 8.19
CA ALA A 171 13.14 -0.08 8.63
C ALA A 171 13.76 -0.92 7.50
N GLY A 172 15.04 -0.71 7.25
CA GLY A 172 15.80 -1.33 6.15
C GLY A 172 16.13 -0.32 5.06
N THR A 173 17.10 -0.65 4.22
CA THR A 173 17.57 0.24 3.14
C THR A 173 17.21 -0.27 1.76
N SER A 174 17.34 -1.57 1.55
CA SER A 174 16.99 -2.22 0.29
C SER A 174 16.65 -3.70 0.48
N ARG A 175 15.92 -4.24 -0.46
CA ARG A 175 15.57 -5.66 -0.52
C ARG A 175 15.42 -6.08 -1.98
N THR A 176 15.99 -7.21 -2.34
CA THR A 176 15.78 -7.87 -3.64
C THR A 176 14.74 -8.97 -3.49
N GLY A 177 13.88 -9.12 -4.49
CA GLY A 177 12.91 -10.18 -4.61
C GLY A 177 12.74 -10.62 -6.05
N TRP A 178 12.02 -11.72 -6.23
CA TRP A 178 11.71 -12.31 -7.53
C TRP A 178 10.23 -12.54 -7.66
N ASP A 179 9.70 -12.32 -8.85
CA ASP A 179 8.35 -12.63 -9.21
C ASP A 179 8.34 -13.18 -10.64
N GLY A 180 8.28 -14.51 -10.75
CA GLY A 180 8.53 -15.20 -12.00
C GLY A 180 9.94 -14.91 -12.53
N ASP A 181 10.04 -14.41 -13.75
CA ASP A 181 11.28 -14.04 -14.41
C ASP A 181 11.75 -12.61 -14.09
N TYR A 182 11.02 -11.90 -13.21
CA TYR A 182 11.36 -10.55 -12.81
C TYR A 182 12.13 -10.53 -11.51
N GLU A 183 13.32 -9.95 -11.54
CA GLU A 183 13.99 -9.49 -10.34
C GLU A 183 13.54 -8.06 -10.05
N TYR A 184 13.19 -7.77 -8.81
CA TYR A 184 12.94 -6.43 -8.37
C TYR A 184 13.80 -6.08 -7.15
N GLN A 185 14.27 -4.85 -7.11
CA GLN A 185 14.95 -4.30 -5.95
C GLN A 185 14.11 -3.17 -5.38
N ILE A 186 13.64 -3.35 -4.14
CA ILE A 186 12.98 -2.29 -3.38
C ILE A 186 14.06 -1.50 -2.66
N THR A 187 14.03 -0.18 -2.77
CA THR A 187 14.98 0.72 -2.11
C THR A 187 14.24 1.81 -1.36
N VAL A 188 14.61 2.04 -0.11
CA VAL A 188 14.18 3.21 0.66
C VAL A 188 15.08 4.38 0.30
N ASN A 189 14.50 5.45 -0.22
CA ASN A 189 15.24 6.66 -0.54
C ASN A 189 15.11 7.66 0.61
N PRO A 190 16.17 7.89 1.39
CA PRO A 190 16.12 8.77 2.56
C PRO A 190 15.97 10.26 2.19
N GLN A 191 16.28 10.66 0.93
CA GLN A 191 16.22 12.05 0.50
C GLN A 191 14.83 12.45 0.02
N THR A 192 14.09 11.51 -0.59
CA THR A 192 12.75 11.76 -1.13
C THR A 192 11.67 11.16 -0.26
N SER A 193 12.04 10.50 0.86
CA SER A 193 11.12 9.77 1.72
C SER A 193 10.23 8.80 0.94
N GLY A 194 10.72 8.30 -0.19
CA GLY A 194 10.01 7.42 -1.08
C GLY A 194 10.53 5.99 -1.00
N LEU A 195 9.64 5.06 -1.30
CA LEU A 195 9.95 3.66 -1.52
C LEU A 195 9.83 3.39 -3.02
N THR A 196 10.94 3.09 -3.66
CA THR A 196 10.98 2.80 -5.10
C THR A 196 11.27 1.34 -5.34
N THR A 197 10.77 0.82 -6.45
CA THR A 197 11.24 -0.46 -6.99
C THR A 197 11.95 -0.21 -8.31
N ARG A 198 13.03 -0.93 -8.53
CA ARG A 198 13.71 -1.05 -9.81
C ARG A 198 13.59 -2.49 -10.26
N ASN A 199 13.21 -2.70 -11.48
CA ASN A 199 12.83 -4.00 -11.99
C ASN A 199 13.75 -4.40 -13.13
N TYR A 200 14.13 -5.69 -13.13
CA TYR A 200 14.98 -6.29 -14.13
C TYR A 200 14.30 -7.53 -14.70
N VAL A 201 14.53 -7.83 -15.97
CA VAL A 201 14.19 -9.11 -16.60
C VAL A 201 15.48 -9.91 -16.81
N HIS A 202 15.48 -11.15 -16.38
CA HIS A 202 16.57 -12.11 -16.57
C HIS A 202 16.20 -13.18 -17.57
#